data_7d3af73f84aa52d7ac8966c7548f7088
#
_entry.id   7d3af73f84aa52d7ac8966c7548f7088
#
_cell.length_a   1.000
_cell.length_b   1.000
_cell.length_c   1.000
_cell.angle_alpha   90.00
_cell.angle_beta   90.00
_cell.angle_gamma   90.00
#
_symmetry.space_group_name_H-M   'P 1'
#
loop_
_entity.id
_entity.type
_entity.pdbx_description
1 polymer ?
#
loop_
_entity_poly.entity_id
_entity_poly.type
_entity_poly.pdbx_seq_one_letter_code
_entity_poly.pdbx_strand_id
1 'polypeptide(L)'
;WTVSLLSKEKNTEAASILEDCNEYRLISRDTVMKVEERASVVVDSLGELLDIPGGDRDCARFHMRFISPTAFRVAGEYQFFPTVKHILASLSSRWNAAFPASPVEDCDAFTALEKGVRITGYDLRSSYYRLKGTPIPAFTGWATLSAKLSPPLLQLLRGLLAFGCFGGIG
;
A
#
# COMPACT_ATOMS: atom_id res chain seq x y z
N TRP A 1 -12.39 8.73 4.35
CA TRP A 1 -12.39 8.04 3.05
C TRP A 1 -11.26 8.57 2.18
N THR A 2 -10.50 7.69 1.56
CA THR A 2 -9.34 8.07 0.74
C THR A 2 -9.52 7.53 -0.66
N VAL A 3 -9.28 8.35 -1.67
CA VAL A 3 -9.22 7.96 -3.08
C VAL A 3 -7.81 8.20 -3.57
N SER A 4 -7.21 7.18 -4.16
CA SER A 4 -5.89 7.27 -4.79
C SER A 4 -6.05 7.17 -6.31
N LEU A 5 -5.48 8.11 -7.03
CA LEU A 5 -5.46 8.15 -8.49
C LEU A 5 -4.02 7.92 -8.97
N LEU A 6 -3.81 6.87 -9.76
CA LEU A 6 -2.49 6.42 -10.19
C LEU A 6 -2.20 6.68 -11.69
N SER A 7 -3.02 7.50 -12.36
CA SER A 7 -2.86 7.82 -13.78
C SER A 7 -2.81 9.31 -14.01
N LYS A 8 -1.76 9.79 -14.68
CA LYS A 8 -1.58 11.23 -14.94
C LYS A 8 -2.65 11.80 -15.89
N GLU A 9 -3.06 11.05 -16.92
CA GLU A 9 -4.03 11.52 -17.92
C GLU A 9 -5.48 11.56 -17.42
N LYS A 10 -5.84 10.64 -16.51
CA LYS A 10 -7.19 10.55 -15.94
C LYS A 10 -7.34 11.30 -14.61
N ASN A 11 -6.23 11.71 -14.02
CA ASN A 11 -6.23 12.32 -12.69
C ASN A 11 -6.87 13.72 -12.70
N THR A 12 -6.66 14.51 -13.76
CA THR A 12 -7.16 15.88 -13.80
C THR A 12 -8.68 15.92 -13.83
N GLU A 13 -9.31 15.09 -14.66
CA GLU A 13 -10.77 15.00 -14.75
C GLU A 13 -11.37 14.39 -13.47
N ALA A 14 -10.80 13.28 -12.98
CA ALA A 14 -11.27 12.65 -11.76
C ALA A 14 -11.04 13.52 -10.51
N ALA A 15 -9.92 14.23 -10.43
CA ALA A 15 -9.65 15.18 -9.36
C ALA A 15 -10.66 16.34 -9.36
N SER A 16 -10.94 16.94 -10.53
CA SER A 16 -11.96 17.99 -10.65
C SER A 16 -13.33 17.49 -10.18
N ILE A 17 -13.75 16.30 -10.61
CA ILE A 17 -15.03 15.72 -10.16
C ILE A 17 -15.05 15.53 -8.63
N LEU A 18 -13.95 15.06 -8.06
CA LEU A 18 -13.83 14.83 -6.62
C LEU A 18 -13.75 16.15 -5.83
N GLU A 19 -13.15 17.21 -6.40
CA GLU A 19 -13.05 18.52 -5.79
C GLU A 19 -14.40 19.27 -5.80
N ASP A 20 -15.21 19.08 -6.81
CA ASP A 20 -16.53 19.75 -6.95
C ASP A 20 -17.64 19.05 -6.18
N CYS A 21 -17.48 17.76 -5.84
CA CYS A 21 -18.52 16.99 -5.15
C CYS A 21 -18.48 17.22 -3.63
N ASN A 22 -19.52 17.82 -3.08
CA ASN A 22 -19.70 17.99 -1.63
C ASN A 22 -20.45 16.85 -0.94
N GLU A 23 -21.07 15.98 -1.72
CA GLU A 23 -21.84 14.84 -1.22
C GLU A 23 -21.58 13.60 -2.07
N TYR A 24 -21.45 12.44 -1.44
CA TYR A 24 -21.31 11.14 -2.08
C TYR A 24 -22.38 10.18 -1.59
N ARG A 25 -23.04 9.48 -2.50
CA ARG A 25 -24.02 8.46 -2.15
C ARG A 25 -23.40 7.07 -2.22
N LEU A 26 -23.40 6.38 -1.08
CA LEU A 26 -23.04 4.95 -1.03
C LEU A 26 -24.23 4.12 -1.49
N ILE A 27 -24.21 3.66 -2.73
CA ILE A 27 -25.31 2.92 -3.36
C ILE A 27 -25.68 1.66 -2.55
N SER A 28 -24.69 0.96 -1.99
CA SER A 28 -24.88 -0.28 -1.24
C SER A 28 -25.64 -0.12 0.08
N ARG A 29 -25.72 1.09 0.62
CA ARG A 29 -26.37 1.38 1.92
C ARG A 29 -27.36 2.53 1.86
N ASP A 30 -27.58 3.07 0.67
CA ASP A 30 -28.41 4.27 0.47
C ASP A 30 -28.09 5.43 1.43
N THR A 31 -26.79 5.59 1.72
CA THR A 31 -26.29 6.56 2.69
C THR A 31 -25.61 7.70 1.95
N VAL A 32 -25.98 8.93 2.28
CA VAL A 32 -25.31 10.14 1.79
C VAL A 32 -24.22 10.51 2.78
N MET A 33 -23.00 10.67 2.26
CA MET A 33 -21.86 11.18 3.01
C MET A 33 -21.59 12.60 2.58
N LYS A 34 -21.46 13.52 3.54
CA LYS A 34 -21.01 14.89 3.30
C LYS A 34 -19.50 14.99 3.46
N VAL A 35 -18.90 15.82 2.64
CA VAL A 35 -17.47 16.12 2.76
C VAL A 35 -17.30 17.24 3.79
N GLU A 36 -16.65 16.94 4.91
CA GLU A 36 -16.36 17.90 5.96
C GLU A 36 -15.00 18.55 5.77
N GLU A 37 -14.01 17.76 5.32
CA GLU A 37 -12.66 18.21 5.12
C GLU A 37 -12.03 17.50 3.91
N ARG A 38 -11.19 18.20 3.16
CA ARG A 38 -10.41 17.65 2.06
C ARG A 38 -8.94 17.92 2.27
N ALA A 39 -8.14 16.89 2.00
CA ALA A 39 -6.71 17.01 1.85
C ALA A 39 -6.28 16.26 0.59
N SER A 40 -5.41 16.85 -0.20
CA SER A 40 -4.81 16.21 -1.36
C SER A 40 -3.30 16.14 -1.21
N VAL A 41 -2.73 15.01 -1.62
CA VAL A 41 -1.28 14.82 -1.74
C VAL A 41 -1.02 14.44 -3.19
N VAL A 42 -0.23 15.22 -3.86
CA VAL A 42 0.18 14.97 -5.25
C VAL A 42 1.63 14.52 -5.23
N VAL A 43 1.93 13.44 -5.93
CA VAL A 43 3.29 12.96 -6.19
C VAL A 43 3.49 13.08 -7.70
N ASP A 44 4.31 14.04 -8.12
CA ASP A 44 4.45 14.40 -9.53
C ASP A 44 5.35 13.46 -10.32
N SER A 45 6.22 12.74 -9.63
CA SER A 45 7.16 11.83 -10.29
C SER A 45 7.49 10.60 -9.45
N LEU A 46 7.90 9.54 -10.16
CA LEU A 46 8.44 8.35 -9.51
C LEU A 46 9.70 8.67 -8.69
N GLY A 47 10.52 9.61 -9.17
CA GLY A 47 11.70 10.09 -8.44
C GLY A 47 11.35 10.68 -7.09
N GLU A 48 10.31 11.49 -7.02
CA GLU A 48 9.82 12.06 -5.76
C GLU A 48 9.31 10.99 -4.79
N LEU A 49 8.62 9.96 -5.29
CA LEU A 49 8.19 8.83 -4.48
C LEU A 49 9.38 8.02 -3.94
N LEU A 50 10.48 7.94 -4.69
CA LEU A 50 11.69 7.22 -4.31
C LEU A 50 12.62 8.06 -3.44
N ASP A 51 12.58 9.39 -3.56
CA ASP A 51 13.44 10.34 -2.83
C ASP A 51 12.88 10.67 -1.44
N ILE A 52 12.42 9.66 -0.74
CA ILE A 52 11.96 9.82 0.64
C ILE A 52 13.18 10.02 1.54
N PRO A 53 13.28 11.14 2.29
CA PRO A 53 14.41 11.41 3.16
C PRO A 53 14.61 10.27 4.16
N GLY A 54 15.73 9.64 4.09
CA GLY A 54 16.11 8.58 5.01
C GLY A 54 17.62 8.52 5.07
N GLY A 55 18.17 8.96 6.20
CA GLY A 55 19.61 9.06 6.37
C GLY A 55 20.38 7.80 5.95
N ASP A 56 21.67 7.96 5.75
CA ASP A 56 22.71 6.98 5.34
C ASP A 56 22.89 5.79 6.30
N ARG A 57 21.85 5.39 6.99
CA ARG A 57 21.90 4.27 7.95
C ARG A 57 21.47 2.99 7.28
N ASP A 58 22.29 1.95 7.38
CA ASP A 58 21.98 0.58 6.93
C ASP A 58 20.78 -0.06 7.64
N CYS A 59 20.23 0.61 8.62
CA CYS A 59 19.09 0.13 9.42
C CYS A 59 17.95 1.14 9.40
N ALA A 60 16.76 0.68 9.09
CA ALA A 60 15.54 1.49 9.16
C ALA A 60 14.41 0.74 9.84
N ARG A 61 13.49 1.50 10.42
CA ARG A 61 12.27 0.97 11.02
C ARG A 61 11.08 1.65 10.37
N PHE A 62 10.09 0.85 9.98
CA PHE A 62 8.86 1.31 9.35
C PHE A 62 7.66 0.85 10.18
N HIS A 63 6.73 1.75 10.40
CA HIS A 63 5.48 1.44 11.07
C HIS A 63 4.35 1.44 10.05
N MET A 64 3.76 0.27 9.83
CA MET A 64 2.66 0.07 8.88
C MET A 64 1.35 -0.03 9.64
N ARG A 65 0.32 0.68 9.17
CA ARG A 65 -1.04 0.58 9.71
C ARG A 65 -1.99 0.07 8.65
N PHE A 66 -2.64 -1.05 8.94
CA PHE A 66 -3.69 -1.65 8.11
C PHE A 66 -5.04 -1.11 8.58
N ILE A 67 -5.52 -0.05 7.92
CA ILE A 67 -6.74 0.68 8.30
C ILE A 67 -8.03 0.02 7.81
N SER A 68 -7.93 -0.85 6.82
CA SER A 68 -9.03 -1.66 6.27
C SER A 68 -8.72 -3.15 6.39
N PRO A 69 -9.74 -4.02 6.40
CA PRO A 69 -9.54 -5.46 6.40
C PRO A 69 -8.65 -5.89 5.23
N THR A 70 -7.50 -6.47 5.56
CA THR A 70 -6.44 -6.85 4.61
C THR A 70 -6.27 -8.37 4.62
N ALA A 71 -6.15 -8.96 3.45
CA ALA A 71 -5.78 -10.37 3.26
C ALA A 71 -4.89 -10.50 2.02
N PHE A 72 -3.97 -11.44 2.05
CA PHE A 72 -3.13 -11.75 0.89
C PHE A 72 -3.67 -12.99 0.18
N ARG A 73 -3.67 -12.98 -1.16
CA ARG A 73 -4.05 -14.15 -1.94
C ARG A 73 -2.80 -14.88 -2.44
N VAL A 74 -2.59 -16.11 -1.99
CA VAL A 74 -1.43 -16.92 -2.34
C VAL A 74 -1.92 -18.28 -2.83
N ALA A 75 -1.54 -18.67 -4.05
CA ALA A 75 -1.94 -19.94 -4.66
C ALA A 75 -3.47 -20.20 -4.63
N GLY A 76 -4.26 -19.14 -4.75
CA GLY A 76 -5.73 -19.22 -4.72
C GLY A 76 -6.36 -19.11 -3.33
N GLU A 77 -5.59 -19.25 -2.27
CA GLU A 77 -6.07 -19.20 -0.89
C GLU A 77 -5.81 -17.84 -0.23
N TYR A 78 -6.68 -17.46 0.71
CA TYR A 78 -6.53 -16.23 1.46
C TYR A 78 -5.70 -16.43 2.72
N GLN A 79 -4.61 -15.67 2.81
CA GLN A 79 -3.75 -15.59 3.98
C GLN A 79 -4.08 -14.31 4.76
N PHE A 80 -4.49 -14.44 6.00
CA PHE A 80 -4.91 -13.33 6.86
C PHE A 80 -3.89 -12.97 7.93
N PHE A 81 -2.64 -13.37 7.74
CA PHE A 81 -1.50 -12.94 8.57
C PHE A 81 -0.39 -12.43 7.66
N PRO A 82 0.17 -11.23 7.91
CA PRO A 82 1.21 -10.67 7.08
C PRO A 82 2.54 -11.40 7.32
N THR A 83 3.22 -11.71 6.23
CA THR A 83 4.66 -12.02 6.23
C THR A 83 5.39 -10.98 5.41
N VAL A 84 6.70 -10.83 5.61
CA VAL A 84 7.52 -9.94 4.78
C VAL A 84 7.34 -10.27 3.29
N LYS A 85 7.35 -11.56 2.96
CA LYS A 85 7.14 -12.05 1.59
C LYS A 85 5.79 -11.60 1.01
N HIS A 86 4.70 -11.74 1.77
CA HIS A 86 3.37 -11.32 1.31
C HIS A 86 3.29 -9.82 1.09
N ILE A 87 3.87 -9.03 2.00
CA ILE A 87 3.93 -7.58 1.90
C ILE A 87 4.68 -7.17 0.64
N LEU A 88 5.89 -7.66 0.46
CA LEU A 88 6.73 -7.32 -0.70
C LEU A 88 6.09 -7.77 -2.02
N ALA A 89 5.58 -8.99 -2.09
CA ALA A 89 4.93 -9.52 -3.30
C ALA A 89 3.68 -8.71 -3.68
N SER A 90 2.86 -8.31 -2.71
CA SER A 90 1.71 -7.46 -2.98
C SER A 90 2.11 -6.09 -3.48
N LEU A 91 3.09 -5.45 -2.84
CA LEU A 91 3.57 -4.12 -3.23
C LEU A 91 4.19 -4.13 -4.62
N SER A 92 5.05 -5.11 -4.94
CA SER A 92 5.68 -5.21 -6.27
C SER A 92 4.67 -5.49 -7.37
N SER A 93 3.72 -6.39 -7.13
CA SER A 93 2.68 -6.69 -8.12
C SER A 93 1.84 -5.45 -8.45
N ARG A 94 1.47 -4.66 -7.44
CA ARG A 94 0.72 -3.42 -7.63
C ARG A 94 1.56 -2.32 -8.27
N TRP A 95 2.84 -2.22 -7.88
CA TRP A 95 3.80 -1.32 -8.50
C TRP A 95 3.93 -1.60 -10.00
N ASN A 96 4.19 -2.86 -10.36
CA ASN A 96 4.37 -3.27 -11.76
C ASN A 96 3.10 -3.02 -12.60
N ALA A 97 1.93 -3.18 -12.00
CA ALA A 97 0.66 -2.85 -12.65
C ALA A 97 0.49 -1.32 -12.86
N ALA A 98 0.96 -0.51 -11.91
CA ALA A 98 0.86 0.95 -11.99
C ALA A 98 1.96 1.57 -12.88
N PHE A 99 3.16 0.98 -12.88
CA PHE A 99 4.35 1.50 -13.58
C PHE A 99 4.96 0.44 -14.50
N PRO A 100 4.27 0.02 -15.58
CA PRO A 100 4.76 -1.04 -16.47
C PRO A 100 6.06 -0.68 -17.21
N ALA A 101 6.38 0.63 -17.32
CA ALA A 101 7.63 1.11 -17.90
C ALA A 101 8.84 1.04 -16.93
N SER A 102 8.59 0.81 -15.64
CA SER A 102 9.64 0.74 -14.60
C SER A 102 9.31 -0.39 -13.62
N PRO A 103 9.22 -1.64 -14.09
CA PRO A 103 8.85 -2.76 -13.24
C PRO A 103 9.97 -3.08 -12.24
N VAL A 104 9.58 -3.60 -11.08
CA VAL A 104 10.48 -4.15 -10.07
C VAL A 104 10.43 -5.67 -10.20
N GLU A 105 11.36 -6.25 -10.96
CA GLU A 105 11.40 -7.68 -11.30
C GLU A 105 12.70 -8.38 -10.90
N ASP A 106 13.63 -7.67 -10.24
CA ASP A 106 14.90 -8.22 -9.80
C ASP A 106 14.70 -9.25 -8.67
N CYS A 107 14.76 -10.53 -9.02
CA CYS A 107 14.61 -11.64 -8.08
C CYS A 107 15.68 -11.64 -6.98
N ASP A 108 16.89 -11.17 -7.26
CA ASP A 108 17.97 -11.11 -6.29
C ASP A 108 17.72 -9.97 -5.29
N ALA A 109 17.25 -8.82 -5.77
CA ALA A 109 16.83 -7.72 -4.91
C ALA A 109 15.67 -8.14 -3.99
N PHE A 110 14.65 -8.85 -4.50
CA PHE A 110 13.57 -9.37 -3.67
C PHE A 110 14.02 -10.37 -2.63
N THR A 111 14.91 -11.30 -3.01
CA THR A 111 15.50 -12.27 -2.07
C THR A 111 16.29 -11.55 -0.98
N ALA A 112 17.06 -10.51 -1.34
CA ALA A 112 17.79 -9.70 -0.38
C ALA A 112 16.85 -8.90 0.55
N LEU A 113 15.76 -8.32 0.03
CA LEU A 113 14.73 -7.67 0.83
C LEU A 113 14.09 -8.64 1.82
N GLU A 114 13.67 -9.83 1.38
CA GLU A 114 13.08 -10.86 2.25
C GLU A 114 14.03 -11.28 3.39
N LYS A 115 15.33 -11.37 3.10
CA LYS A 115 16.36 -11.71 4.09
C LYS A 115 16.69 -10.57 5.05
N GLY A 116 16.68 -9.34 4.55
CA GLY A 116 17.09 -8.14 5.29
C GLY A 116 15.97 -7.47 6.09
N VAL A 117 14.70 -7.81 5.83
CA VAL A 117 13.54 -7.24 6.52
C VAL A 117 12.96 -8.24 7.53
N ARG A 118 12.52 -7.74 8.67
CA ARG A 118 11.85 -8.54 9.72
C ARG A 118 10.64 -7.79 10.27
N ILE A 119 9.58 -8.52 10.58
CA ILE A 119 8.51 -8.01 11.42
C ILE A 119 8.99 -8.11 12.87
N THR A 120 9.12 -6.97 13.55
CA THR A 120 9.66 -6.88 14.92
C THR A 120 8.61 -6.51 15.96
N GLY A 121 7.41 -6.18 15.54
CA GLY A 121 6.28 -5.92 16.43
C GLY A 121 4.99 -5.86 15.64
N TYR A 122 3.89 -6.21 16.28
CA TYR A 122 2.56 -6.08 15.68
C TYR A 122 1.47 -6.07 16.76
N ASP A 123 0.35 -5.44 16.42
CA ASP A 123 -0.94 -5.61 17.08
C ASP A 123 -1.98 -5.76 15.97
N LEU A 124 -2.32 -7.00 15.67
CA LEU A 124 -3.21 -7.38 14.60
C LEU A 124 -4.46 -8.01 15.16
N ARG A 125 -5.61 -7.59 14.64
CA ARG A 125 -6.91 -8.13 15.02
C ARG A 125 -7.53 -8.83 13.84
N SER A 126 -8.01 -10.05 14.07
CA SER A 126 -8.77 -10.80 13.08
C SER A 126 -10.00 -10.00 12.66
N SER A 127 -10.26 -10.00 11.38
CA SER A 127 -11.37 -9.30 10.74
C SER A 127 -11.87 -10.12 9.56
N TYR A 128 -12.86 -9.64 8.87
CA TYR A 128 -13.30 -10.19 7.59
C TYR A 128 -13.93 -9.08 6.74
N TYR A 129 -13.93 -9.29 5.45
CA TYR A 129 -14.76 -8.52 4.53
C TYR A 129 -15.57 -9.45 3.65
N ARG A 130 -16.64 -8.94 3.06
CA ARG A 130 -17.50 -9.74 2.17
C ARG A 130 -17.15 -9.44 0.71
N LEU A 131 -16.79 -10.47 -0.03
CA LEU A 131 -16.58 -10.40 -1.47
C LEU A 131 -17.67 -11.22 -2.16
N LYS A 132 -18.56 -10.58 -2.90
CA LYS A 132 -19.71 -11.23 -3.57
C LYS A 132 -20.51 -12.15 -2.63
N GLY A 133 -20.72 -11.70 -1.39
CA GLY A 133 -21.44 -12.47 -0.37
C GLY A 133 -20.59 -13.44 0.46
N THR A 134 -19.43 -13.85 -0.02
CA THR A 134 -18.52 -14.77 0.69
C THR A 134 -17.67 -14.01 1.72
N PRO A 135 -17.63 -14.44 2.98
CA PRO A 135 -16.75 -13.85 3.98
C PRO A 135 -15.29 -14.26 3.69
N ILE A 136 -14.43 -13.28 3.57
CA ILE A 136 -12.98 -13.47 3.39
C ILE A 136 -12.29 -13.15 4.71
N PRO A 137 -11.53 -14.08 5.31
CA PRO A 137 -10.77 -13.81 6.52
C PRO A 137 -9.69 -12.78 6.23
N ALA A 138 -9.52 -11.84 7.15
CA ALA A 138 -8.65 -10.69 7.02
C ALA A 138 -8.10 -10.25 8.37
N PHE A 139 -7.28 -9.24 8.40
CA PHE A 139 -6.77 -8.58 9.61
C PHE A 139 -6.80 -7.07 9.45
N THR A 140 -6.82 -6.38 10.58
CA THR A 140 -6.58 -4.94 10.73
C THR A 140 -5.58 -4.71 11.84
N GLY A 141 -5.04 -3.51 11.98
CA GLY A 141 -4.11 -3.17 13.05
C GLY A 141 -2.80 -2.60 12.55
N TRP A 142 -1.69 -2.93 13.20
CA TRP A 142 -0.39 -2.43 12.79
C TRP A 142 0.72 -3.49 12.88
N ALA A 143 1.78 -3.28 12.11
CA ALA A 143 3.01 -4.02 12.17
C ALA A 143 4.21 -3.08 12.03
N THR A 144 5.31 -3.39 12.71
CA THR A 144 6.59 -2.71 12.58
C THR A 144 7.56 -3.60 11.83
N LEU A 145 8.12 -3.06 10.74
CA LEU A 145 9.20 -3.67 10.00
C LEU A 145 10.53 -3.07 10.44
N SER A 146 11.53 -3.91 10.66
CA SER A 146 12.92 -3.50 10.80
C SER A 146 13.70 -4.01 9.59
N ALA A 147 14.46 -3.16 8.94
CA ALA A 147 15.25 -3.48 7.77
C ALA A 147 16.74 -3.24 8.06
N LYS A 148 17.58 -4.21 7.66
CA LYS A 148 19.01 -4.06 7.59
C LYS A 148 19.44 -4.41 6.18
N LEU A 149 19.69 -3.37 5.35
CA LEU A 149 19.84 -3.47 3.91
C LEU A 149 20.90 -2.49 3.43
N SER A 150 21.49 -2.75 2.26
CA SER A 150 22.30 -1.75 1.57
C SER A 150 21.48 -0.51 1.20
N PRO A 151 22.09 0.67 1.06
CA PRO A 151 21.35 1.90 0.74
C PRO A 151 20.42 1.80 -0.47
N PRO A 152 20.80 1.20 -1.62
CA PRO A 152 19.91 1.05 -2.76
C PRO A 152 18.68 0.19 -2.45
N LEU A 153 18.85 -0.92 -1.74
CA LEU A 153 17.73 -1.79 -1.35
C LEU A 153 16.82 -1.13 -0.32
N LEU A 154 17.39 -0.34 0.56
CA LEU A 154 16.62 0.42 1.54
C LEU A 154 15.79 1.52 0.85
N GLN A 155 16.34 2.17 -0.16
CA GLN A 155 15.62 3.14 -0.99
C GLN A 155 14.46 2.47 -1.75
N LEU A 156 14.71 1.31 -2.38
CA LEU A 156 13.67 0.52 -3.03
C LEU A 156 12.55 0.14 -2.04
N LEU A 157 12.90 -0.35 -0.85
CA LEU A 157 11.91 -0.70 0.18
C LEU A 157 11.07 0.53 0.59
N ARG A 158 11.71 1.68 0.79
CA ARG A 158 11.01 2.93 1.12
C ARG A 158 10.02 3.32 0.03
N GLY A 159 10.44 3.28 -1.24
CA GLY A 159 9.59 3.59 -2.38
C GLY A 159 8.37 2.65 -2.45
N LEU A 160 8.58 1.34 -2.31
CA LEU A 160 7.49 0.36 -2.30
C LEU A 160 6.52 0.58 -1.14
N LEU A 161 7.01 0.86 0.06
CA LEU A 161 6.16 1.12 1.23
C LEU A 161 5.39 2.44 1.10
N ALA A 162 6.03 3.49 0.58
CA ALA A 162 5.37 4.76 0.30
C ALA A 162 4.28 4.59 -0.76
N PHE A 163 4.58 3.88 -1.86
CA PHE A 163 3.59 3.54 -2.87
C PHE A 163 2.41 2.76 -2.28
N GLY A 164 2.66 1.91 -1.30
CA GLY A 164 1.61 1.16 -0.60
C GLY A 164 0.56 2.04 0.09
N CYS A 165 0.90 3.28 0.45
CA CYS A 165 -0.04 4.25 0.98
C CYS A 165 -1.08 4.70 -0.05
N PHE A 166 -0.74 4.67 -1.33
CA PHE A 166 -1.60 5.05 -2.48
C PHE A 166 -2.21 3.82 -3.15
N GLY A 167 -1.38 2.85 -3.51
CA GLY A 167 -1.79 1.63 -4.23
C GLY A 167 -2.50 0.60 -3.36
N GLY A 168 -2.42 0.74 -2.05
CA GLY A 168 -2.91 -0.25 -1.09
C GLY A 168 -2.02 -1.49 -1.01
N ILE A 169 -2.42 -2.42 -0.15
CA ILE A 169 -1.73 -3.68 0.10
C ILE A 169 -2.74 -4.79 0.39
N GLY A 170 -2.46 -6.02 -0.06
CA GLY A 170 -3.35 -7.17 0.11
C GLY A 170 -4.08 -7.61 -1.14
#